data_f32282905a62b59461d40fdc2ca1570b
#
_entry.id   f32282905a62b59461d40fdc2ca1570b
#
_cell.length_a   1.000
_cell.length_b   1.000
_cell.length_c   1.000
_cell.angle_alpha   90.00
_cell.angle_beta   90.00
_cell.angle_gamma   90.00
#
_symmetry.space_group_name_H-M   'P 1'
#
loop_
_entity.id
_entity.type
_entity.pdbx_description
1 polymer ?
#
loop_
_entity_poly.entity_id
_entity_poly.type
_entity_poly.pdbx_seq_one_letter_code
_entity_poly.pdbx_strand_id
1 'polypeptide(L)'
;MRYTIQRNFQSLTMTLIIPEQLLANISFPLPFLITLIRWGRFMRIDDKMVEAMEKKGTIIAFACMTIFLSIRWILSKHFPLSNLYESSMFLSWNLTLIHLVLVSKGGDGWAGIVTAPGAMLTHGFATLGLPEEMQEPLQLVPALKSHWLIMHVTTMILSYAALLCGSLLAITLLVVMMTRRKDFIPSPIFCYLKLDHKKLVKNSNYSYDSQSSLLHFINFRKWQLVRELDGWSYKTIGLGFPLLTVGILSGAVWANEAWGSYWNWDPKETWALITWLIFATYLHSRMIKIRCRKRSALIGSLGFFVIWICYLGVNLVGKGLHSYGWLL
;
A
#
# COMPACT_ATOMS: atom_id res chain seq x y z
N MET A 1 11.88 -32.51 33.74
CA MET A 1 11.60 -31.10 33.41
C MET A 1 11.66 -30.76 31.90
N ARG A 2 12.72 -31.13 31.14
CA ARG A 2 12.78 -30.92 29.68
C ARG A 2 11.65 -31.63 28.91
N TYR A 3 11.33 -32.88 29.21
CA TYR A 3 10.28 -33.67 28.56
C TYR A 3 8.87 -33.08 28.75
N THR A 4 8.58 -32.52 29.91
CA THR A 4 7.28 -31.91 30.22
C THR A 4 7.10 -30.59 29.46
N ILE A 5 8.17 -29.81 29.36
CA ILE A 5 8.19 -28.53 28.57
C ILE A 5 8.00 -28.83 27.09
N GLN A 6 8.65 -29.88 26.56
CA GLN A 6 8.56 -30.27 25.16
C GLN A 6 7.17 -30.80 24.79
N ARG A 7 6.53 -31.58 25.69
CA ARG A 7 5.17 -32.10 25.52
C ARG A 7 4.12 -30.96 25.55
N ASN A 8 4.26 -30.03 26.49
CA ASN A 8 3.38 -28.86 26.59
C ASN A 8 3.56 -27.93 25.37
N PHE A 9 4.77 -27.83 24.82
CA PHE A 9 5.03 -27.05 23.63
C PHE A 9 4.42 -27.71 22.38
N GLN A 10 4.52 -29.03 22.21
CA GLN A 10 3.87 -29.79 21.13
C GLN A 10 2.34 -29.69 21.20
N SER A 11 1.74 -29.79 22.37
CA SER A 11 0.30 -29.60 22.54
C SER A 11 -0.14 -28.18 22.21
N LEU A 12 0.65 -27.17 22.60
CA LEU A 12 0.39 -25.77 22.30
C LEU A 12 0.51 -25.48 20.77
N THR A 13 1.52 -26.06 20.11
CA THR A 13 1.66 -25.89 18.64
C THR A 13 0.49 -26.50 17.89
N MET A 14 0.05 -27.71 18.25
CA MET A 14 -1.13 -28.35 17.65
C MET A 14 -2.41 -27.54 17.86
N THR A 15 -2.60 -26.93 19.04
CA THR A 15 -3.77 -26.09 19.32
C THR A 15 -3.72 -24.74 18.61
N LEU A 16 -2.56 -24.24 18.18
CA LEU A 16 -2.41 -22.96 17.48
C LEU A 16 -2.44 -23.09 15.96
N ILE A 17 -2.17 -24.27 15.38
CA ILE A 17 -2.20 -24.49 13.91
C ILE A 17 -3.62 -24.32 13.36
N ILE A 18 -4.63 -24.89 14.05
CA ILE A 18 -6.03 -24.77 13.60
C ILE A 18 -6.49 -23.31 13.54
N PRO A 19 -6.33 -22.49 14.60
CA PRO A 19 -6.70 -21.07 14.53
C PRO A 19 -5.85 -20.27 13.54
N GLU A 20 -4.58 -20.63 13.28
CA GLU A 20 -3.76 -19.99 12.25
C GLU A 20 -4.39 -20.13 10.85
N GLN A 21 -4.69 -21.36 10.45
CA GLN A 21 -5.32 -21.63 9.13
C GLN A 21 -6.71 -21.01 9.03
N LEU A 22 -7.49 -21.07 10.11
CA LEU A 22 -8.82 -20.45 10.17
C LEU A 22 -8.73 -18.93 10.01
N LEU A 23 -7.78 -18.28 10.66
CA LEU A 23 -7.54 -16.84 10.56
C LEU A 23 -7.06 -16.44 9.15
N ALA A 24 -6.19 -17.22 8.51
CA ALA A 24 -5.77 -16.99 7.14
C ALA A 24 -6.97 -17.04 6.18
N ASN A 25 -7.84 -18.04 6.33
CA ASN A 25 -9.02 -18.21 5.49
C ASN A 25 -10.11 -17.15 5.74
N ILE A 26 -10.31 -16.72 6.99
CA ILE A 26 -11.30 -15.68 7.34
C ILE A 26 -10.78 -14.28 6.99
N SER A 27 -9.47 -14.05 7.09
CA SER A 27 -8.90 -12.73 6.83
C SER A 27 -8.96 -12.32 5.35
N PHE A 28 -9.05 -13.27 4.41
CA PHE A 28 -9.17 -12.99 2.98
C PHE A 28 -10.54 -12.40 2.57
N PRO A 29 -11.70 -12.98 2.94
CA PRO A 29 -12.99 -12.41 2.54
C PRO A 29 -13.25 -11.01 3.11
N LEU A 30 -12.65 -10.63 4.24
CA LEU A 30 -12.86 -9.33 4.86
C LEU A 30 -12.40 -8.14 3.98
N PRO A 31 -11.14 -8.05 3.51
CA PRO A 31 -10.72 -7.01 2.58
C PRO A 31 -11.51 -7.03 1.27
N PHE A 32 -11.91 -8.20 0.80
CA PHE A 32 -12.75 -8.35 -0.39
C PHE A 32 -14.12 -7.70 -0.19
N LEU A 33 -14.83 -8.05 0.88
CA LEU A 33 -16.13 -7.47 1.21
C LEU A 33 -16.04 -5.95 1.43
N ILE A 34 -15.00 -5.47 2.13
CA ILE A 34 -14.75 -4.05 2.34
C ILE A 34 -14.60 -3.33 1.00
N THR A 35 -13.83 -3.91 0.09
CA THR A 35 -13.62 -3.35 -1.26
C THR A 35 -14.92 -3.27 -2.03
N LEU A 36 -15.76 -4.34 -2.01
CA LEU A 36 -17.07 -4.35 -2.66
C LEU A 36 -18.03 -3.33 -2.07
N ILE A 37 -18.12 -3.24 -0.74
CA ILE A 37 -18.94 -2.24 -0.03
C ILE A 37 -18.52 -0.84 -0.45
N ARG A 38 -17.22 -0.59 -0.53
CA ARG A 38 -16.67 0.71 -0.90
C ARG A 38 -16.93 1.08 -2.35
N TRP A 39 -16.82 0.14 -3.28
CA TRP A 39 -17.16 0.34 -4.67
C TRP A 39 -18.67 0.51 -4.88
N GLY A 40 -19.49 -0.23 -4.12
CA GLY A 40 -20.94 -0.06 -4.11
C GLY A 40 -21.38 1.32 -3.60
N ARG A 41 -20.68 1.84 -2.58
CA ARG A 41 -20.89 3.22 -2.08
C ARG A 41 -20.54 4.28 -3.12
N PHE A 42 -19.53 4.07 -3.93
CA PHE A 42 -19.17 4.95 -5.04
C PHE A 42 -20.31 5.10 -6.06
N MET A 43 -21.09 4.04 -6.25
CA MET A 43 -22.24 3.99 -7.15
C MET A 43 -23.53 4.54 -6.53
N ARG A 44 -23.64 4.65 -5.19
CA ARG A 44 -24.82 5.07 -4.44
C ARG A 44 -24.46 6.18 -3.44
N ILE A 45 -25.45 7.04 -3.19
CA ILE A 45 -25.34 8.25 -2.36
C ILE A 45 -25.00 7.91 -0.89
N ASP A 46 -24.10 8.72 -0.35
CA ASP A 46 -23.71 9.02 1.03
C ASP A 46 -24.56 8.38 2.14
N ASP A 47 -24.22 7.17 2.54
CA ASP A 47 -24.84 6.51 3.69
C ASP A 47 -23.81 6.40 4.84
N LYS A 48 -24.01 7.19 5.90
CA LYS A 48 -23.14 7.22 7.10
C LYS A 48 -23.01 5.83 7.76
N MET A 49 -24.04 4.99 7.63
CA MET A 49 -24.06 3.64 8.18
C MET A 49 -23.05 2.76 7.44
N VAL A 50 -22.96 2.88 6.11
CA VAL A 50 -22.01 2.14 5.27
C VAL A 50 -20.57 2.56 5.59
N GLU A 51 -20.31 3.84 5.85
CA GLU A 51 -19.00 4.33 6.29
C GLU A 51 -18.58 3.73 7.63
N ALA A 52 -19.49 3.66 8.59
CA ALA A 52 -19.23 3.06 9.89
C ALA A 52 -18.94 1.54 9.77
N MET A 53 -19.70 0.84 8.93
CA MET A 53 -19.48 -0.60 8.66
C MET A 53 -18.12 -0.85 8.01
N GLU A 54 -17.74 -0.05 7.03
CA GLU A 54 -16.46 -0.11 6.36
C GLU A 54 -15.29 0.09 7.34
N LYS A 55 -15.36 1.13 8.16
CA LYS A 55 -14.35 1.44 9.15
C LYS A 55 -14.18 0.31 10.18
N LYS A 56 -15.30 -0.21 10.70
CA LYS A 56 -15.30 -1.37 11.60
C LYS A 56 -14.74 -2.63 10.92
N GLY A 57 -15.17 -2.92 9.69
CA GLY A 57 -14.67 -4.06 8.92
C GLY A 57 -13.15 -3.99 8.68
N THR A 58 -12.62 -2.82 8.33
CA THR A 58 -11.18 -2.62 8.15
C THR A 58 -10.41 -2.84 9.45
N ILE A 59 -10.94 -2.37 10.60
CA ILE A 59 -10.32 -2.60 11.92
C ILE A 59 -10.32 -4.11 12.25
N ILE A 60 -11.40 -4.81 11.99
CA ILE A 60 -11.50 -6.26 12.21
C ILE A 60 -10.50 -7.00 11.31
N ALA A 61 -10.43 -6.67 10.01
CA ALA A 61 -9.47 -7.27 9.09
C ALA A 61 -8.03 -7.04 9.56
N PHE A 62 -7.69 -5.82 9.97
CA PHE A 62 -6.38 -5.49 10.51
C PHE A 62 -6.05 -6.29 11.79
N ALA A 63 -7.02 -6.42 12.70
CA ALA A 63 -6.87 -7.20 13.93
C ALA A 63 -6.66 -8.70 13.64
N CYS A 64 -7.45 -9.28 12.72
CA CYS A 64 -7.30 -10.69 12.31
C CYS A 64 -5.92 -10.96 11.73
N MET A 65 -5.43 -10.08 10.83
CA MET A 65 -4.09 -10.22 10.24
C MET A 65 -2.98 -10.04 11.29
N THR A 66 -3.17 -9.15 12.27
CA THR A 66 -2.21 -8.95 13.37
C THR A 66 -2.13 -10.20 14.23
N ILE A 67 -3.28 -10.80 14.58
CA ILE A 67 -3.33 -12.05 15.35
C ILE A 67 -2.69 -13.20 14.56
N PHE A 68 -3.00 -13.31 13.26
CA PHE A 68 -2.39 -14.31 12.37
C PHE A 68 -0.86 -14.20 12.36
N LEU A 69 -0.30 -13.02 12.10
CA LEU A 69 1.14 -12.79 12.10
C LEU A 69 1.79 -13.07 13.47
N SER A 70 1.08 -12.75 14.57
CA SER A 70 1.55 -13.03 15.93
C SER A 70 1.61 -14.52 16.22
N ILE A 71 0.57 -15.28 15.86
CA ILE A 71 0.55 -16.75 16.00
C ILE A 71 1.66 -17.37 15.16
N ARG A 72 1.80 -16.93 13.92
CA ARG A 72 2.86 -17.40 12.99
C ARG A 72 4.25 -17.17 13.60
N TRP A 73 4.49 -15.99 14.18
CA TRP A 73 5.75 -15.68 14.87
C TRP A 73 6.06 -16.63 16.04
N ILE A 74 5.04 -16.92 16.86
CA ILE A 74 5.19 -17.85 18.00
C ILE A 74 5.47 -19.27 17.52
N LEU A 75 4.78 -19.74 16.48
CA LEU A 75 4.95 -21.07 15.91
C LEU A 75 6.30 -21.26 15.23
N SER A 76 6.70 -20.31 14.40
CA SER A 76 7.96 -20.36 13.64
C SER A 76 9.19 -20.08 14.49
N LYS A 77 9.04 -19.47 15.69
CA LYS A 77 10.13 -18.99 16.57
C LYS A 77 11.06 -17.95 15.91
N HIS A 78 10.66 -17.37 14.80
CA HIS A 78 11.33 -16.27 14.11
C HIS A 78 10.28 -15.31 13.55
N PHE A 79 10.70 -14.10 13.23
CA PHE A 79 9.80 -13.11 12.64
C PHE A 79 9.27 -13.64 11.27
N PRO A 80 7.95 -13.55 11.00
CA PRO A 80 7.32 -14.19 9.83
C PRO A 80 7.61 -13.41 8.53
N LEU A 81 8.83 -13.56 8.02
CA LEU A 81 9.33 -12.96 6.76
C LEU A 81 10.26 -13.92 6.02
N SER A 82 10.16 -15.24 6.29
CA SER A 82 11.09 -16.23 5.76
C SER A 82 10.83 -16.63 4.32
N ASN A 83 9.60 -16.47 3.84
CA ASN A 83 9.18 -16.87 2.50
C ASN A 83 8.29 -15.81 1.82
N LEU A 84 7.95 -16.04 0.55
CA LEU A 84 7.12 -15.13 -0.22
C LEU A 84 5.69 -15.02 0.33
N TYR A 85 5.14 -16.10 0.90
CA TYR A 85 3.83 -16.10 1.55
C TYR A 85 3.81 -15.13 2.75
N GLU A 86 4.73 -15.30 3.69
CA GLU A 86 4.82 -14.47 4.90
C GLU A 86 5.08 -13.01 4.56
N SER A 87 5.97 -12.74 3.60
CA SER A 87 6.27 -11.37 3.16
C SER A 87 5.06 -10.72 2.47
N SER A 88 4.27 -11.47 1.69
CA SER A 88 3.05 -10.98 1.04
C SER A 88 1.92 -10.73 2.06
N MET A 89 1.78 -11.59 3.06
CA MET A 89 0.85 -11.37 4.18
C MET A 89 1.22 -10.12 4.98
N PHE A 90 2.52 -9.94 5.28
CA PHE A 90 3.02 -8.74 5.94
C PHE A 90 2.86 -7.48 5.09
N LEU A 91 3.02 -7.57 3.76
CA LEU A 91 2.74 -6.46 2.83
C LEU A 91 1.25 -6.09 2.86
N SER A 92 0.35 -7.07 2.82
CA SER A 92 -1.09 -6.84 2.90
C SER A 92 -1.50 -6.20 4.24
N TRP A 93 -0.90 -6.65 5.34
CA TRP A 93 -1.09 -6.05 6.67
C TRP A 93 -0.69 -4.57 6.69
N ASN A 94 0.49 -4.22 6.13
CA ASN A 94 0.95 -2.84 6.02
C ASN A 94 0.05 -1.99 5.11
N LEU A 95 -0.43 -2.53 3.99
CA LEU A 95 -1.38 -1.86 3.10
C LEU A 95 -2.71 -1.58 3.82
N THR A 96 -3.20 -2.54 4.62
CA THR A 96 -4.42 -2.37 5.42
C THR A 96 -4.22 -1.32 6.51
N LEU A 97 -3.04 -1.25 7.14
CA LEU A 97 -2.69 -0.21 8.11
C LEU A 97 -2.71 1.18 7.47
N ILE A 98 -2.05 1.34 6.33
CA ILE A 98 -2.03 2.61 5.60
C ILE A 98 -3.44 3.00 5.17
N HIS A 99 -4.22 2.04 4.66
CA HIS A 99 -5.63 2.24 4.31
C HIS A 99 -6.44 2.76 5.52
N LEU A 100 -6.29 2.12 6.69
CA LEU A 100 -6.96 2.53 7.93
C LEU A 100 -6.58 3.97 8.32
N VAL A 101 -5.30 4.34 8.23
CA VAL A 101 -4.82 5.70 8.52
C VAL A 101 -5.41 6.72 7.53
N LEU A 102 -5.48 6.38 6.25
CA LEU A 102 -6.05 7.26 5.22
C LEU A 102 -7.55 7.50 5.46
N VAL A 103 -8.30 6.44 5.79
CA VAL A 103 -9.74 6.53 6.08
C VAL A 103 -10.02 7.26 7.38
N SER A 104 -9.20 7.09 8.42
CA SER A 104 -9.40 7.73 9.73
C SER A 104 -9.13 9.23 9.73
N LYS A 105 -8.27 9.72 8.85
CA LYS A 105 -7.91 11.14 8.75
C LYS A 105 -8.85 11.99 7.90
N GLY A 106 -10.04 11.47 7.54
CA GLY A 106 -11.13 12.26 7.00
C GLY A 106 -10.94 12.75 5.56
N GLY A 107 -10.28 11.95 4.70
CA GLY A 107 -10.42 12.14 3.26
C GLY A 107 -11.84 11.77 2.82
N ASP A 108 -12.36 12.43 1.75
CA ASP A 108 -13.72 12.20 1.19
C ASP A 108 -13.97 10.75 0.67
N GLY A 109 -13.32 9.76 1.25
CA GLY A 109 -13.48 8.35 0.90
C GLY A 109 -12.73 7.87 -0.35
N TRP A 110 -12.28 8.76 -1.22
CA TRP A 110 -11.65 8.42 -2.50
C TRP A 110 -10.32 7.69 -2.37
N ALA A 111 -9.46 8.13 -1.44
CA ALA A 111 -8.18 7.48 -1.21
C ALA A 111 -8.35 6.00 -0.85
N GLY A 112 -9.37 5.69 -0.07
CA GLY A 112 -9.66 4.32 0.32
C GLY A 112 -10.22 3.44 -0.80
N ILE A 113 -11.02 4.01 -1.75
CA ILE A 113 -11.50 3.27 -2.93
C ILE A 113 -10.32 2.71 -3.74
N VAL A 114 -9.22 3.44 -3.74
CA VAL A 114 -8.01 3.09 -4.49
C VAL A 114 -7.10 2.15 -3.71
N THR A 115 -6.99 2.33 -2.39
CA THR A 115 -6.04 1.56 -1.57
C THR A 115 -6.58 0.22 -1.06
N ALA A 116 -7.91 0.08 -0.86
CA ALA A 116 -8.53 -1.18 -0.43
C ALA A 116 -8.27 -2.35 -1.40
N PRO A 117 -8.40 -2.19 -2.74
CA PRO A 117 -8.06 -3.26 -3.68
C PRO A 117 -6.60 -3.72 -3.60
N GLY A 118 -5.66 -2.83 -3.27
CA GLY A 118 -4.26 -3.18 -3.11
C GLY A 118 -4.04 -4.21 -2.00
N ALA A 119 -4.62 -3.99 -0.82
CA ALA A 119 -4.57 -4.93 0.29
C ALA A 119 -5.27 -6.26 -0.05
N MET A 120 -6.44 -6.19 -0.71
CA MET A 120 -7.18 -7.37 -1.16
C MET A 120 -6.37 -8.22 -2.14
N LEU A 121 -5.78 -7.61 -3.15
CA LEU A 121 -5.02 -8.32 -4.19
C LEU A 121 -3.75 -8.98 -3.64
N THR A 122 -3.02 -8.29 -2.76
CA THR A 122 -1.83 -8.86 -2.12
C THR A 122 -2.17 -9.99 -1.18
N HIS A 123 -3.27 -9.89 -0.43
CA HIS A 123 -3.75 -10.96 0.43
C HIS A 123 -4.22 -12.17 -0.39
N GLY A 124 -5.03 -11.92 -1.45
CA GLY A 124 -5.49 -12.97 -2.36
C GLY A 124 -4.35 -13.66 -3.09
N PHE A 125 -3.32 -12.93 -3.50
CA PHE A 125 -2.11 -13.53 -4.07
C PHE A 125 -1.41 -14.46 -3.07
N ALA A 126 -1.29 -14.06 -1.81
CA ALA A 126 -0.69 -14.89 -0.77
C ALA A 126 -1.48 -16.18 -0.53
N THR A 127 -2.81 -16.07 -0.36
CA THR A 127 -3.65 -17.20 0.07
C THR A 127 -4.10 -18.10 -1.07
N LEU A 128 -4.37 -17.57 -2.25
CA LEU A 128 -4.91 -18.28 -3.40
C LEU A 128 -3.91 -18.50 -4.53
N GLY A 129 -2.90 -17.62 -4.63
CA GLY A 129 -1.94 -17.63 -5.73
C GLY A 129 -0.69 -18.45 -5.43
N LEU A 130 -0.36 -18.68 -4.17
CA LEU A 130 0.83 -19.45 -3.79
C LEU A 130 0.47 -20.91 -3.44
N PRO A 131 1.28 -21.90 -3.88
CA PRO A 131 1.10 -23.31 -3.53
C PRO A 131 1.12 -23.53 -2.01
N GLU A 132 0.44 -24.56 -1.53
CA GLU A 132 0.37 -24.91 -0.09
C GLU A 132 1.75 -25.16 0.49
N GLU A 133 2.67 -25.77 -0.25
CA GLU A 133 4.05 -26.03 0.18
C GLU A 133 4.80 -24.74 0.53
N MET A 134 4.50 -23.62 -0.15
CA MET A 134 5.10 -22.31 0.14
C MET A 134 4.44 -21.60 1.33
N GLN A 135 3.29 -22.06 1.77
CA GLN A 135 2.57 -21.50 2.92
C GLN A 135 3.10 -22.08 4.25
N GLU A 136 3.81 -23.20 4.20
CA GLU A 136 4.45 -23.78 5.39
C GLU A 136 5.61 -22.93 5.91
N PRO A 137 5.80 -22.88 7.25
CA PRO A 137 6.93 -22.15 7.84
C PRO A 137 8.24 -22.85 7.52
N LEU A 138 9.14 -22.14 6.85
CA LEU A 138 10.49 -22.63 6.56
C LEU A 138 11.41 -22.45 7.77
N GLN A 139 12.29 -23.45 8.01
CA GLN A 139 13.36 -23.28 8.97
C GLN A 139 14.43 -22.33 8.42
N LEU A 140 14.70 -21.24 9.15
CA LEU A 140 15.72 -20.28 8.76
C LEU A 140 17.12 -20.86 8.87
N VAL A 141 17.88 -20.78 7.79
CA VAL A 141 19.34 -21.02 7.79
C VAL A 141 20.05 -19.98 8.70
N PRO A 142 21.19 -20.30 9.30
CA PRO A 142 21.88 -19.40 10.27
C PRO A 142 22.13 -17.98 9.74
N ALA A 143 22.47 -17.81 8.46
CA ALA A 143 22.71 -16.51 7.82
C ALA A 143 21.44 -15.60 7.85
N LEU A 144 20.25 -16.20 7.86
CA LEU A 144 18.98 -15.47 7.89
C LEU A 144 18.52 -15.09 9.31
N LYS A 145 19.29 -15.40 10.35
CA LYS A 145 18.98 -15.05 11.76
C LYS A 145 19.59 -13.71 12.20
N SER A 146 20.16 -12.94 11.27
CA SER A 146 20.74 -11.62 11.58
C SER A 146 19.66 -10.58 11.89
N HIS A 147 19.93 -9.73 12.90
CA HIS A 147 19.06 -8.59 13.21
C HIS A 147 19.00 -7.58 12.06
N TRP A 148 20.07 -7.44 11.29
CA TRP A 148 20.13 -6.59 10.11
C TRP A 148 19.17 -7.04 9.02
N LEU A 149 19.02 -8.37 8.83
CA LEU A 149 18.05 -8.91 7.89
C LEU A 149 16.61 -8.55 8.28
N ILE A 150 16.26 -8.74 9.56
CA ILE A 150 14.90 -8.40 10.06
C ILE A 150 14.64 -6.91 9.83
N MET A 151 15.59 -6.04 10.18
CA MET A 151 15.46 -4.60 9.96
C MET A 151 15.34 -4.25 8.47
N HIS A 152 16.17 -4.88 7.62
CA HIS A 152 16.12 -4.70 6.17
C HIS A 152 14.74 -5.08 5.61
N VAL A 153 14.29 -6.30 5.82
CA VAL A 153 13.05 -6.81 5.21
C VAL A 153 11.82 -6.07 5.73
N THR A 154 11.76 -5.79 7.04
CA THR A 154 10.63 -5.04 7.62
C THR A 154 10.53 -3.62 7.06
N THR A 155 11.64 -2.89 6.99
CA THR A 155 11.66 -1.52 6.45
C THR A 155 11.41 -1.48 4.95
N MET A 156 11.91 -2.47 4.19
CA MET A 156 11.64 -2.60 2.75
C MET A 156 10.16 -2.83 2.47
N ILE A 157 9.51 -3.78 3.15
CA ILE A 157 8.09 -4.09 2.93
C ILE A 157 7.19 -2.94 3.38
N LEU A 158 7.51 -2.30 4.52
CA LEU A 158 6.78 -1.10 4.96
C LEU A 158 6.91 0.05 3.95
N SER A 159 8.12 0.24 3.42
CA SER A 159 8.38 1.19 2.34
C SER A 159 7.56 0.86 1.09
N TYR A 160 7.61 -0.39 0.62
CA TYR A 160 6.86 -0.82 -0.55
C TYR A 160 5.35 -0.62 -0.37
N ALA A 161 4.79 -0.91 0.79
CA ALA A 161 3.39 -0.62 1.09
C ALA A 161 3.05 0.86 0.92
N ALA A 162 3.86 1.75 1.50
CA ALA A 162 3.66 3.20 1.39
C ALA A 162 3.82 3.70 -0.04
N LEU A 163 4.86 3.25 -0.74
CA LEU A 163 5.14 3.64 -2.13
C LEU A 163 4.08 3.09 -3.10
N LEU A 164 3.59 1.86 -2.92
CA LEU A 164 2.50 1.28 -3.71
C LEU A 164 1.19 2.06 -3.50
N CYS A 165 0.82 2.37 -2.26
CA CYS A 165 -0.34 3.22 -1.99
C CYS A 165 -0.20 4.59 -2.67
N GLY A 166 0.95 5.25 -2.53
CA GLY A 166 1.20 6.54 -3.16
C GLY A 166 1.16 6.49 -4.67
N SER A 167 1.69 5.43 -5.27
CA SER A 167 1.70 5.20 -6.72
C SER A 167 0.30 4.90 -7.27
N LEU A 168 -0.52 4.10 -6.57
CA LEU A 168 -1.92 3.86 -6.93
C LEU A 168 -2.72 5.16 -6.92
N LEU A 169 -2.51 6.01 -5.91
CA LEU A 169 -3.13 7.34 -5.86
C LEU A 169 -2.65 8.23 -7.01
N ALA A 170 -1.37 8.14 -7.39
CA ALA A 170 -0.82 8.86 -8.55
C ALA A 170 -1.41 8.37 -9.88
N ILE A 171 -1.60 7.06 -10.07
CA ILE A 171 -2.28 6.47 -11.23
C ILE A 171 -3.71 7.00 -11.31
N THR A 172 -4.46 6.93 -10.21
CA THR A 172 -5.84 7.43 -10.16
C THR A 172 -5.90 8.93 -10.46
N LEU A 173 -4.99 9.71 -9.90
CA LEU A 173 -4.84 11.13 -10.21
C LEU A 173 -4.61 11.35 -11.71
N LEU A 174 -3.73 10.57 -12.33
CA LEU A 174 -3.42 10.65 -13.76
C LEU A 174 -4.67 10.33 -14.60
N VAL A 175 -5.40 9.24 -14.28
CA VAL A 175 -6.65 8.86 -14.95
C VAL A 175 -7.69 9.96 -14.84
N VAL A 176 -7.95 10.48 -13.63
CA VAL A 176 -8.89 11.59 -13.41
C VAL A 176 -8.50 12.84 -14.19
N MET A 177 -7.20 13.12 -14.33
CA MET A 177 -6.69 14.25 -15.11
C MET A 177 -6.78 13.99 -16.62
N MET A 178 -6.69 12.76 -17.09
CA MET A 178 -6.80 12.40 -18.52
C MET A 178 -8.25 12.34 -19.00
N THR A 179 -9.20 11.96 -18.15
CA THR A 179 -10.64 11.90 -18.45
C THR A 179 -11.28 13.31 -18.59
N ARG A 180 -10.54 14.29 -19.09
CA ARG A 180 -10.99 15.67 -19.24
C ARG A 180 -11.82 15.87 -20.52
N ARG A 181 -13.03 16.42 -20.37
CA ARG A 181 -13.59 17.28 -21.43
C ARG A 181 -12.78 18.58 -21.49
N LYS A 182 -12.65 19.15 -22.71
CA LYS A 182 -11.78 20.31 -23.05
C LYS A 182 -12.06 21.60 -22.23
N ASP A 183 -13.14 21.64 -21.47
CA ASP A 183 -13.67 22.84 -20.82
C ASP A 183 -13.21 23.06 -19.37
N PHE A 184 -12.24 22.29 -18.88
CA PHE A 184 -11.73 22.43 -17.52
C PHE A 184 -10.58 23.44 -17.46
N ILE A 185 -10.88 24.67 -17.09
CA ILE A 185 -9.88 25.70 -16.74
C ILE A 185 -9.63 25.59 -15.22
N PRO A 186 -8.47 25.10 -14.74
CA PRO A 186 -8.08 25.26 -13.35
C PRO A 186 -7.51 26.66 -13.17
N SER A 187 -8.34 27.67 -13.07
CA SER A 187 -7.83 29.01 -12.77
C SER A 187 -7.73 29.20 -11.26
N PRO A 188 -6.60 29.74 -10.74
CA PRO A 188 -6.52 30.22 -9.36
C PRO A 188 -7.54 31.33 -9.07
N ILE A 189 -8.09 31.97 -10.09
CA ILE A 189 -9.19 32.95 -10.05
C ILE A 189 -10.44 32.39 -9.36
N PHE A 190 -10.70 31.07 -9.45
CA PHE A 190 -11.88 30.45 -8.82
C PHE A 190 -11.85 30.48 -7.29
N CYS A 191 -10.67 30.53 -6.68
CA CYS A 191 -10.55 30.67 -5.21
C CYS A 191 -10.91 32.10 -4.76
N TYR A 192 -10.63 33.09 -5.57
CA TYR A 192 -11.00 34.49 -5.28
C TYR A 192 -12.50 34.74 -5.49
N LEU A 193 -13.12 34.14 -6.49
CA LEU A 193 -14.56 34.30 -6.77
C LEU A 193 -15.45 33.72 -5.67
N LYS A 194 -15.01 32.71 -4.91
CA LYS A 194 -15.78 32.16 -3.77
C LYS A 194 -15.91 33.14 -2.61
N LEU A 195 -14.98 34.04 -2.41
CA LEU A 195 -15.03 35.09 -1.38
C LEU A 195 -16.00 36.21 -1.75
N ASP A 196 -16.16 36.50 -3.04
CA ASP A 196 -17.03 37.58 -3.53
C ASP A 196 -18.49 37.12 -3.72
N HIS A 197 -18.71 35.81 -3.92
CA HIS A 197 -20.06 35.27 -4.16
C HIS A 197 -21.02 35.48 -3.00
N LYS A 198 -20.54 35.56 -1.75
CA LYS A 198 -21.37 35.88 -0.59
C LYS A 198 -21.88 37.33 -0.62
N LYS A 199 -21.17 38.22 -1.33
CA LYS A 199 -21.58 39.63 -1.50
C LYS A 199 -22.50 39.83 -2.72
N LEU A 200 -22.30 39.02 -3.80
CA LEU A 200 -23.03 39.19 -5.07
C LEU A 200 -24.44 38.55 -5.06
N VAL A 201 -24.65 37.46 -4.30
CA VAL A 201 -25.97 36.78 -4.23
C VAL A 201 -27.06 37.66 -3.58
N LYS A 202 -26.69 38.78 -2.95
CA LYS A 202 -27.67 39.68 -2.31
C LYS A 202 -28.32 40.68 -3.27
N ASN A 203 -27.88 40.78 -4.54
CA ASN A 203 -28.31 41.89 -5.41
C ASN A 203 -28.67 41.56 -6.85
N SER A 204 -28.89 40.33 -7.29
CA SER A 204 -29.25 40.07 -8.67
C SER A 204 -30.37 39.03 -8.84
N ASN A 205 -31.50 39.48 -9.38
CA ASN A 205 -32.60 38.70 -9.97
C ASN A 205 -32.13 38.11 -11.35
N TYR A 206 -31.08 37.26 -11.35
CA TYR A 206 -30.73 36.53 -12.54
C TYR A 206 -31.29 35.10 -12.45
N SER A 207 -32.08 34.74 -13.46
CA SER A 207 -32.46 33.35 -13.79
C SER A 207 -31.18 32.56 -13.99
N TYR A 208 -30.72 31.87 -12.95
CA TYR A 208 -29.53 31.04 -13.00
C TYR A 208 -29.86 29.78 -13.79
N ASP A 209 -29.29 29.65 -14.98
CA ASP A 209 -29.42 28.46 -15.80
C ASP A 209 -28.94 27.24 -14.96
N SER A 210 -29.87 26.34 -14.65
CA SER A 210 -29.61 25.15 -13.80
C SER A 210 -28.47 24.27 -14.32
N GLN A 211 -28.22 24.33 -15.63
CA GLN A 211 -27.17 23.59 -16.31
C GLN A 211 -25.77 24.16 -16.03
N SER A 212 -25.63 25.47 -15.90
CA SER A 212 -24.36 26.12 -15.55
C SER A 212 -23.98 25.85 -14.09
N SER A 213 -24.95 25.82 -13.17
CA SER A 213 -24.73 25.53 -11.76
C SER A 213 -24.29 24.09 -11.50
N LEU A 214 -24.86 23.12 -12.25
CA LEU A 214 -24.49 21.71 -12.18
C LEU A 214 -23.04 21.49 -12.70
N LEU A 215 -22.69 22.12 -13.82
CA LEU A 215 -21.31 22.07 -14.35
C LEU A 215 -20.28 22.66 -13.39
N HIS A 216 -20.61 23.76 -12.73
CA HIS A 216 -19.77 24.36 -11.69
C HIS A 216 -19.58 23.42 -10.50
N PHE A 217 -20.63 22.76 -10.03
CA PHE A 217 -20.56 21.82 -8.93
C PHE A 217 -19.70 20.58 -9.28
N ILE A 218 -19.89 20.00 -10.47
CA ILE A 218 -19.11 18.86 -10.94
C ILE A 218 -17.61 19.22 -11.04
N ASN A 219 -17.30 20.40 -11.60
CA ASN A 219 -15.95 20.89 -11.73
C ASN A 219 -15.29 21.15 -10.36
N PHE A 220 -16.02 21.67 -9.40
CA PHE A 220 -15.53 21.88 -8.04
C PHE A 220 -15.21 20.57 -7.32
N ARG A 221 -16.12 19.58 -7.38
CA ARG A 221 -15.91 18.24 -6.81
C ARG A 221 -14.67 17.56 -7.43
N LYS A 222 -14.53 17.64 -8.75
CA LYS A 222 -13.38 17.11 -9.47
C LYS A 222 -12.06 17.78 -9.06
N TRP A 223 -12.06 19.08 -8.89
CA TRP A 223 -10.89 19.84 -8.44
C TRP A 223 -10.50 19.43 -7.00
N GLN A 224 -11.46 19.28 -6.13
CA GLN A 224 -11.26 18.82 -4.75
C GLN A 224 -10.64 17.42 -4.74
N LEU A 225 -11.18 16.49 -5.54
CA LEU A 225 -10.64 15.14 -5.70
C LEU A 225 -9.18 15.15 -6.18
N VAL A 226 -8.87 15.91 -7.23
CA VAL A 226 -7.50 16.04 -7.75
C VAL A 226 -6.53 16.57 -6.68
N ARG A 227 -6.97 17.53 -5.88
CA ARG A 227 -6.16 18.10 -4.80
C ARG A 227 -5.90 17.07 -3.68
N GLU A 228 -6.89 16.31 -3.31
CA GLU A 228 -6.77 15.27 -2.26
C GLU A 228 -5.89 14.12 -2.71
N LEU A 229 -6.13 13.55 -3.89
CA LEU A 229 -5.30 12.48 -4.45
C LEU A 229 -3.84 12.90 -4.58
N ASP A 230 -3.58 14.11 -5.08
CA ASP A 230 -2.24 14.68 -5.19
C ASP A 230 -1.57 14.84 -3.81
N GLY A 231 -2.30 15.35 -2.83
CA GLY A 231 -1.81 15.54 -1.46
C GLY A 231 -1.48 14.23 -0.77
N TRP A 232 -2.36 13.24 -0.85
CA TRP A 232 -2.14 11.93 -0.23
C TRP A 232 -1.04 11.14 -0.94
N SER A 233 -1.00 11.15 -2.28
CA SER A 233 0.10 10.54 -3.03
C SER A 233 1.46 11.09 -2.60
N TYR A 234 1.59 12.40 -2.49
CA TYR A 234 2.83 13.04 -2.04
C TYR A 234 3.23 12.64 -0.62
N LYS A 235 2.27 12.62 0.32
CA LYS A 235 2.54 12.27 1.72
C LYS A 235 2.97 10.81 1.88
N THR A 236 2.29 9.89 1.20
CA THR A 236 2.60 8.45 1.30
C THR A 236 3.93 8.11 0.63
N ILE A 237 4.23 8.69 -0.54
CA ILE A 237 5.55 8.54 -1.18
C ILE A 237 6.64 9.19 -0.33
N GLY A 238 6.37 10.38 0.24
CA GLY A 238 7.31 11.06 1.14
C GLY A 238 7.63 10.29 2.42
N LEU A 239 6.70 9.46 2.90
CA LEU A 239 6.92 8.53 4.01
C LEU A 239 7.68 7.27 3.56
N GLY A 240 7.32 6.72 2.41
CA GLY A 240 7.92 5.48 1.91
C GLY A 240 9.37 5.64 1.48
N PHE A 241 9.76 6.77 0.91
CA PHE A 241 11.10 6.99 0.39
C PHE A 241 12.24 6.94 1.45
N PRO A 242 12.14 7.60 2.61
CA PRO A 242 13.13 7.44 3.68
C PRO A 242 13.22 6.00 4.19
N LEU A 243 12.09 5.30 4.31
CA LEU A 243 12.06 3.89 4.70
C LEU A 243 12.76 3.00 3.67
N LEU A 244 12.59 3.29 2.36
CA LEU A 244 13.31 2.59 1.30
C LEU A 244 14.82 2.81 1.44
N THR A 245 15.25 4.03 1.72
CA THR A 245 16.66 4.36 1.92
C THR A 245 17.25 3.59 3.11
N VAL A 246 16.58 3.60 4.26
CA VAL A 246 16.99 2.83 5.45
C VAL A 246 17.02 1.33 5.14
N GLY A 247 16.01 0.84 4.41
CA GLY A 247 15.94 -0.55 3.99
C GLY A 247 17.12 -0.97 3.12
N ILE A 248 17.48 -0.19 2.10
CA ILE A 248 18.64 -0.47 1.24
C ILE A 248 19.94 -0.44 2.04
N LEU A 249 20.14 0.54 2.90
CA LEU A 249 21.36 0.66 3.72
C LEU A 249 21.51 -0.50 4.69
N SER A 250 20.45 -0.87 5.40
CA SER A 250 20.47 -2.03 6.32
C SER A 250 20.68 -3.36 5.57
N GLY A 251 20.15 -3.46 4.35
CA GLY A 251 20.39 -4.61 3.47
C GLY A 251 21.85 -4.73 3.02
N ALA A 252 22.50 -3.61 2.72
CA ALA A 252 23.91 -3.59 2.40
C ALA A 252 24.79 -4.05 3.58
N VAL A 253 24.47 -3.63 4.82
CA VAL A 253 25.18 -4.10 6.01
C VAL A 253 24.99 -5.60 6.20
N TRP A 254 23.75 -6.11 6.06
CA TRP A 254 23.49 -7.54 6.12
C TRP A 254 24.22 -8.32 5.03
N ALA A 255 24.24 -7.81 3.79
CA ALA A 255 24.95 -8.44 2.67
C ALA A 255 26.45 -8.59 2.95
N ASN A 256 27.07 -7.60 3.58
CA ASN A 256 28.46 -7.68 4.01
C ASN A 256 28.69 -8.74 5.09
N GLU A 257 27.77 -8.90 6.06
CA GLU A 257 27.86 -9.97 7.06
C GLU A 257 27.68 -11.37 6.46
N ALA A 258 26.75 -11.51 5.50
CA ALA A 258 26.38 -12.79 4.92
C ALA A 258 27.33 -13.25 3.80
N TRP A 259 27.82 -12.33 2.97
CA TRP A 259 28.55 -12.60 1.73
C TRP A 259 29.89 -11.86 1.61
N GLY A 260 30.26 -11.03 2.59
CA GLY A 260 31.51 -10.28 2.61
C GLY A 260 31.58 -9.08 1.66
N SER A 261 30.44 -8.65 1.11
CA SER A 261 30.36 -7.50 0.20
C SER A 261 29.07 -6.70 0.46
N TYR A 262 29.18 -5.37 0.51
CA TYR A 262 28.03 -4.47 0.69
C TYR A 262 27.11 -4.41 -0.53
N TRP A 263 27.60 -4.73 -1.73
CA TRP A 263 26.88 -4.62 -2.98
C TRP A 263 27.45 -5.57 -4.05
N ASN A 264 26.63 -6.45 -4.60
CA ASN A 264 27.02 -7.50 -5.55
C ASN A 264 26.36 -7.35 -6.93
N TRP A 265 25.65 -6.24 -7.19
CA TRP A 265 24.88 -6.05 -8.42
C TRP A 265 23.84 -7.16 -8.67
N ASP A 266 23.36 -7.76 -7.60
CA ASP A 266 22.28 -8.74 -7.67
C ASP A 266 21.02 -8.11 -8.30
N PRO A 267 20.19 -8.86 -9.04
CA PRO A 267 18.97 -8.31 -9.65
C PRO A 267 18.08 -7.56 -8.65
N LYS A 268 17.90 -8.05 -7.41
CA LYS A 268 17.12 -7.33 -6.40
C LYS A 268 17.75 -6.02 -5.95
N GLU A 269 19.06 -5.98 -5.77
CA GLU A 269 19.80 -4.75 -5.44
C GLU A 269 19.64 -3.71 -6.54
N THR A 270 19.81 -4.14 -7.80
CA THR A 270 19.69 -3.28 -8.98
C THR A 270 18.27 -2.71 -9.12
N TRP A 271 17.22 -3.53 -8.98
CA TRP A 271 15.84 -3.07 -9.04
C TRP A 271 15.44 -2.19 -7.84
N ALA A 272 16.02 -2.44 -6.65
CA ALA A 272 15.84 -1.56 -5.50
C ALA A 272 16.44 -0.17 -5.74
N LEU A 273 17.63 -0.10 -6.36
CA LEU A 273 18.26 1.17 -6.76
C LEU A 273 17.43 1.90 -7.82
N ILE A 274 16.93 1.20 -8.84
CA ILE A 274 16.05 1.80 -9.87
C ILE A 274 14.78 2.36 -9.22
N THR A 275 14.17 1.61 -8.28
CA THR A 275 13.02 2.06 -7.51
C THR A 275 13.33 3.34 -6.74
N TRP A 276 14.47 3.38 -6.06
CA TRP A 276 14.94 4.53 -5.32
C TRP A 276 15.11 5.76 -6.23
N LEU A 277 15.76 5.61 -7.40
CA LEU A 277 15.96 6.69 -8.36
C LEU A 277 14.64 7.27 -8.89
N ILE A 278 13.64 6.42 -9.17
CA ILE A 278 12.33 6.88 -9.65
C ILE A 278 11.64 7.73 -8.57
N PHE A 279 11.61 7.28 -7.32
CA PHE A 279 10.97 8.06 -6.25
C PHE A 279 11.78 9.26 -5.81
N ALA A 280 13.11 9.23 -5.88
CA ALA A 280 13.96 10.41 -5.74
C ALA A 280 13.61 11.47 -6.81
N THR A 281 13.49 11.04 -8.07
CA THR A 281 13.09 11.92 -9.19
C THR A 281 11.67 12.48 -8.99
N TYR A 282 10.74 11.66 -8.49
CA TYR A 282 9.38 12.12 -8.14
C TYR A 282 9.45 13.23 -7.09
N LEU A 283 10.12 13.01 -5.96
CA LEU A 283 10.20 13.99 -4.88
C LEU A 283 10.95 15.25 -5.33
N HIS A 284 12.04 15.10 -6.07
CA HIS A 284 12.77 16.23 -6.64
C HIS A 284 11.91 17.08 -7.57
N SER A 285 11.14 16.44 -8.46
CA SER A 285 10.19 17.14 -9.35
C SER A 285 9.12 17.93 -8.59
N ARG A 286 8.76 17.47 -7.38
CA ARG A 286 7.80 18.15 -6.50
C ARG A 286 8.42 19.35 -5.78
N MET A 287 9.70 19.29 -5.41
CA MET A 287 10.42 20.35 -4.71
C MET A 287 10.69 21.56 -5.62
N ILE A 288 11.02 21.35 -6.89
CA ILE A 288 11.39 22.44 -7.85
C ILE A 288 10.16 23.25 -8.28
N LYS A 289 9.03 23.20 -7.62
CA LYS A 289 7.81 23.98 -7.99
C LYS A 289 7.44 23.91 -9.48
N ILE A 290 7.93 22.92 -10.21
CA ILE A 290 7.52 22.69 -11.60
C ILE A 290 6.04 22.35 -11.56
N ARG A 291 5.22 23.32 -11.96
CA ARG A 291 3.74 23.36 -11.93
C ARG A 291 3.00 22.21 -12.62
N CYS A 292 3.69 21.17 -13.06
CA CYS A 292 3.09 20.08 -13.80
C CYS A 292 2.77 18.89 -12.89
N ARG A 293 1.69 18.97 -12.09
CA ARG A 293 1.11 17.81 -11.37
C ARG A 293 1.04 16.54 -12.22
N LYS A 294 0.75 16.72 -13.53
CA LYS A 294 0.66 15.61 -14.48
C LYS A 294 1.99 14.88 -14.67
N ARG A 295 3.13 15.61 -14.74
CA ARG A 295 4.46 15.00 -14.85
C ARG A 295 4.85 14.22 -13.59
N SER A 296 4.64 14.82 -12.42
CA SER A 296 4.90 14.11 -11.15
C SER A 296 4.02 12.89 -11.00
N ALA A 297 2.72 12.97 -11.34
CA ALA A 297 1.82 11.83 -11.32
C ALA A 297 2.28 10.70 -12.26
N LEU A 298 2.80 11.04 -13.44
CA LEU A 298 3.36 10.06 -14.38
C LEU A 298 4.57 9.33 -13.78
N ILE A 299 5.50 10.07 -13.17
CA ILE A 299 6.69 9.47 -12.53
C ILE A 299 6.26 8.57 -11.37
N GLY A 300 5.34 9.04 -10.50
CA GLY A 300 4.79 8.23 -9.42
C GLY A 300 4.07 6.97 -9.91
N SER A 301 3.37 7.05 -11.05
CA SER A 301 2.70 5.91 -11.66
C SER A 301 3.68 4.87 -12.21
N LEU A 302 4.82 5.28 -12.77
CA LEU A 302 5.89 4.36 -13.19
C LEU A 302 6.46 3.59 -11.99
N GLY A 303 6.55 4.22 -10.83
CA GLY A 303 7.01 3.59 -9.60
C GLY A 303 6.19 2.36 -9.21
N PHE A 304 4.89 2.32 -9.51
CA PHE A 304 4.02 1.17 -9.25
C PHE A 304 4.53 -0.10 -9.94
N PHE A 305 4.80 -0.01 -11.24
CA PHE A 305 5.26 -1.16 -12.02
C PHE A 305 6.65 -1.61 -11.58
N VAL A 306 7.53 -0.67 -11.28
CA VAL A 306 8.92 -0.98 -10.88
C VAL A 306 8.96 -1.67 -9.51
N ILE A 307 8.10 -1.27 -8.55
CA ILE A 307 8.01 -2.00 -7.28
C ILE A 307 7.56 -3.44 -7.49
N TRP A 308 6.56 -3.68 -8.34
CA TRP A 308 6.11 -5.05 -8.62
C TRP A 308 7.16 -5.90 -9.31
N ILE A 309 7.94 -5.32 -10.23
CA ILE A 309 9.08 -6.01 -10.86
C ILE A 309 10.13 -6.35 -9.78
N CYS A 310 10.46 -5.41 -8.91
CA CYS A 310 11.43 -5.63 -7.83
C CYS A 310 10.94 -6.68 -6.82
N TYR A 311 9.67 -6.62 -6.42
CA TYR A 311 9.11 -7.48 -5.38
C TYR A 311 8.78 -8.89 -5.89
N LEU A 312 8.04 -9.01 -7.00
CA LEU A 312 7.60 -10.29 -7.57
C LEU A 312 8.47 -10.74 -8.72
N GLY A 313 8.81 -9.85 -9.66
CA GLY A 313 9.46 -10.21 -10.91
C GLY A 313 10.81 -10.90 -10.69
N VAL A 314 11.64 -10.38 -9.79
CA VAL A 314 12.94 -10.99 -9.47
C VAL A 314 12.78 -12.36 -8.77
N ASN A 315 11.73 -12.51 -7.93
CA ASN A 315 11.45 -13.81 -7.30
C ASN A 315 10.99 -14.86 -8.30
N LEU A 316 10.22 -14.46 -9.33
CA LEU A 316 9.75 -15.36 -10.38
C LEU A 316 10.86 -15.83 -11.32
N VAL A 317 11.86 -14.99 -11.59
CA VAL A 317 12.98 -15.32 -12.48
C VAL A 317 13.99 -16.27 -11.80
N GLY A 318 13.99 -16.36 -10.46
CA GLY A 318 14.76 -17.36 -9.70
C GLY A 318 16.29 -17.24 -9.77
N LYS A 319 16.83 -16.19 -10.39
CA LYS A 319 18.27 -15.95 -10.52
C LYS A 319 18.71 -14.85 -9.55
N GLY A 320 19.64 -15.16 -8.64
CA GLY A 320 20.23 -14.19 -7.72
C GLY A 320 20.32 -14.70 -6.28
N LEU A 321 21.11 -14.00 -5.46
CA LEU A 321 21.37 -14.32 -4.05
C LEU A 321 20.12 -14.20 -3.16
N HIS A 322 19.10 -13.48 -3.62
CA HIS A 322 17.85 -13.17 -2.90
C HIS A 322 16.63 -13.94 -3.44
N SER A 323 16.78 -14.99 -4.23
CA SER A 323 15.65 -15.73 -4.77
C SER A 323 15.03 -16.67 -3.73
N TYR A 324 13.70 -16.69 -3.64
CA TYR A 324 12.96 -17.65 -2.80
C TYR A 324 12.72 -19.00 -3.52
N GLY A 325 13.39 -19.28 -4.64
CA GLY A 325 13.40 -20.59 -5.29
C GLY A 325 12.06 -21.07 -5.86
N TRP A 326 11.21 -20.21 -6.38
CA TRP A 326 9.86 -20.59 -6.83
C TRP A 326 9.78 -21.39 -8.14
N LEU A 327 10.82 -21.42 -8.94
CA LEU A 327 10.81 -22.07 -10.29
C LEU A 327 11.97 -23.06 -10.51
N LEU A 328 12.48 -23.70 -9.45
CA LEU A 328 13.47 -24.76 -9.59
C LEU A 328 12.92 -26.07 -9.07
#